data_957b9610cc8c84646850f66111902757
#
_entry.id   957b9610cc8c84646850f66111902757
#
_cell.length_a   1.000
_cell.length_b   1.000
_cell.length_c   1.000
_cell.angle_alpha   90.00
_cell.angle_beta   90.00
_cell.angle_gamma   90.00
#
_symmetry.space_group_name_H-M   'P 1'
#
loop_
_entity.id
_entity.type
_entity.pdbx_description
1 polymer ?
#
loop_
_entity_poly.entity_id
_entity_poly.type
_entity_poly.pdbx_seq_one_letter_code
_entity_poly.pdbx_strand_id
1 'polypeptide(L)'
;MSSTVGGGGSVETSGVRRTSKRPKYSKFTQQELPACKPILTLRWVILTFLVVGVVFVPLGVFCLRASHGVVEIVDRYDTDCIPEASRNNKVAYITGVGDKICNRTITVHKAMKHPVYVYYQLENFYQNHRRYVKSRNDAQLRSPSDERDVKTCAPEDNVDGEPIVPCGLVAWSLFNDTYRFSRNNQQLPVNKKDISWKSDREKKFGKNVFPKNFQTREPIGGGTLDPKKPLSEQEDLIVWMRTAALPTFRKLYGKIETDLHAGETIRVSLQNNYNTYSFNGEKKLVLSTTSWLGGRNDFLGIAYLTVGSICLFLAVTFSVLYLVKPRQLGDPTYLSWNRSAGG
;
A
#
# COMPACT_ATOMS: atom_id res chain seq x y z
N MET A 1 -54.57 47.10 -69.74
CA MET A 1 -54.68 48.56 -69.53
C MET A 1 -53.99 48.80 -68.21
N SER A 2 -52.74 49.27 -68.24
CA SER A 2 -52.35 50.66 -68.09
C SER A 2 -52.82 51.21 -66.72
N SER A 3 -52.03 51.68 -65.78
CA SER A 3 -50.83 52.53 -65.82
C SER A 3 -50.37 52.70 -64.38
N THR A 4 -49.03 52.63 -64.16
CA THR A 4 -48.15 53.78 -63.85
C THR A 4 -48.27 54.43 -62.47
N VAL A 5 -47.16 54.27 -61.77
CA VAL A 5 -46.19 55.25 -61.23
C VAL A 5 -46.57 55.95 -59.91
N GLY A 6 -45.65 55.87 -59.00
CA GLY A 6 -45.53 56.74 -57.83
C GLY A 6 -44.41 56.28 -56.90
N GLY A 7 -43.27 56.88 -57.13
CA GLY A 7 -42.07 56.64 -56.25
C GLY A 7 -42.31 57.34 -54.90
N GLY A 8 -41.69 56.79 -53.90
CA GLY A 8 -41.70 57.38 -52.57
C GLY A 8 -40.61 56.71 -51.71
N GLY A 9 -39.61 57.47 -51.40
CA GLY A 9 -38.40 57.20 -50.72
C GLY A 9 -38.34 56.14 -49.65
N SER A 10 -37.44 55.30 -49.71
CA SER A 10 -36.99 54.38 -48.66
C SER A 10 -36.31 55.17 -47.55
N VAL A 11 -37.03 55.38 -46.48
CA VAL A 11 -36.43 55.74 -45.18
C VAL A 11 -35.83 54.44 -44.60
N GLU A 12 -34.59 54.27 -44.71
CA GLU A 12 -33.81 53.22 -43.95
C GLU A 12 -33.97 53.58 -42.48
N THR A 13 -34.95 53.02 -41.80
CA THR A 13 -34.91 52.87 -40.33
C THR A 13 -33.92 51.80 -39.99
N SER A 14 -32.76 52.23 -39.54
CA SER A 14 -31.75 51.39 -38.89
C SER A 14 -32.38 50.75 -37.65
N GLY A 15 -33.02 49.60 -37.85
CA GLY A 15 -33.55 48.79 -36.79
C GLY A 15 -32.44 48.32 -35.90
N VAL A 16 -32.26 48.91 -34.75
CA VAL A 16 -31.40 48.40 -33.69
C VAL A 16 -31.78 46.94 -33.48
N ARG A 17 -30.93 46.05 -33.92
CA ARG A 17 -31.04 44.60 -33.71
C ARG A 17 -31.06 44.36 -32.18
N ARG A 18 -32.23 44.25 -31.59
CA ARG A 18 -32.37 43.85 -30.18
C ARG A 18 -31.75 42.49 -30.04
N THR A 19 -30.53 42.44 -29.51
CA THR A 19 -29.87 41.20 -29.11
C THR A 19 -30.71 40.55 -28.04
N SER A 20 -31.32 39.42 -28.37
CA SER A 20 -32.10 38.65 -27.42
C SER A 20 -31.22 38.28 -26.23
N LYS A 21 -31.70 38.61 -25.01
CA LYS A 21 -31.05 38.18 -23.75
C LYS A 21 -31.31 36.72 -23.42
N ARG A 22 -31.98 36.00 -24.31
CA ARG A 22 -32.23 34.56 -24.11
C ARG A 22 -30.91 33.80 -24.15
N PRO A 23 -30.59 32.95 -23.16
CA PRO A 23 -29.40 32.13 -23.18
C PRO A 23 -29.29 31.29 -24.46
N LYS A 24 -28.09 31.17 -25.01
CA LYS A 24 -27.88 30.30 -26.16
C LYS A 24 -28.24 28.86 -25.77
N TYR A 25 -29.08 28.24 -26.58
CA TYR A 25 -29.43 26.84 -26.40
C TYR A 25 -28.15 25.97 -26.62
N SER A 26 -27.81 25.13 -25.65
CA SER A 26 -26.87 24.04 -25.81
C SER A 26 -27.38 22.83 -25.02
N LYS A 27 -27.08 21.62 -25.47
CA LYS A 27 -27.47 20.39 -24.77
C LYS A 27 -26.93 20.33 -23.34
N PHE A 28 -25.79 20.97 -23.10
CA PHE A 28 -25.18 21.06 -21.76
C PHE A 28 -25.96 22.02 -20.85
N THR A 29 -26.27 23.24 -21.35
CA THR A 29 -27.01 24.25 -20.53
C THR A 29 -28.44 23.86 -20.26
N GLN A 30 -29.05 23.06 -21.13
CA GLN A 30 -30.40 22.53 -20.96
C GLN A 30 -30.41 21.15 -20.26
N GLN A 31 -29.26 20.64 -19.88
CA GLN A 31 -29.12 19.30 -19.26
C GLN A 31 -29.69 18.14 -20.11
N GLU A 32 -29.64 18.30 -21.43
CA GLU A 32 -30.12 17.31 -22.42
C GLU A 32 -29.01 16.44 -22.98
N LEU A 33 -27.90 16.28 -22.23
CA LEU A 33 -26.86 15.35 -22.60
C LEU A 33 -27.40 13.92 -22.61
N PRO A 34 -26.98 13.08 -23.58
CA PRO A 34 -27.42 11.70 -23.60
C PRO A 34 -26.94 11.01 -22.33
N ALA A 35 -27.88 10.54 -21.54
CA ALA A 35 -27.65 9.85 -20.30
C ALA A 35 -28.30 8.47 -20.36
N CYS A 36 -27.64 7.46 -19.88
CA CYS A 36 -28.24 6.17 -19.65
C CYS A 36 -29.13 6.26 -18.41
N LYS A 37 -30.44 6.13 -18.61
CA LYS A 37 -31.45 6.14 -17.54
C LYS A 37 -32.05 4.74 -17.41
N PRO A 38 -31.35 3.82 -16.73
CA PRO A 38 -31.85 2.46 -16.58
C PRO A 38 -33.09 2.47 -15.70
N ILE A 39 -34.15 1.88 -16.18
CA ILE A 39 -35.34 1.62 -15.35
C ILE A 39 -35.05 0.40 -14.51
N LEU A 40 -34.91 0.59 -13.20
CA LEU A 40 -34.66 -0.47 -12.24
C LEU A 40 -35.92 -1.33 -12.04
N THR A 41 -36.15 -2.25 -12.96
CA THR A 41 -37.19 -3.28 -12.76
C THR A 41 -36.64 -4.37 -11.82
N LEU A 42 -37.52 -5.00 -11.06
CA LEU A 42 -37.13 -6.05 -10.11
C LEU A 42 -36.37 -7.20 -10.80
N ARG A 43 -36.70 -7.52 -12.05
CA ARG A 43 -35.98 -8.53 -12.86
C ARG A 43 -34.51 -8.14 -13.09
N TRP A 44 -34.22 -6.89 -13.44
CA TRP A 44 -32.85 -6.40 -13.61
C TRP A 44 -32.07 -6.40 -12.31
N VAL A 45 -32.73 -6.07 -11.20
CA VAL A 45 -32.12 -6.10 -9.86
C VAL A 45 -31.73 -7.54 -9.49
N ILE A 46 -32.66 -8.50 -9.66
CA ILE A 46 -32.37 -9.91 -9.41
C ILE A 46 -31.22 -10.40 -10.27
N LEU A 47 -31.25 -10.11 -11.58
CA LEU A 47 -30.19 -10.50 -12.51
C LEU A 47 -28.83 -9.93 -12.09
N THR A 48 -28.78 -8.65 -11.72
CA THR A 48 -27.53 -8.00 -11.29
C THR A 48 -26.96 -8.68 -10.05
N PHE A 49 -27.76 -8.89 -9.02
CA PHE A 49 -27.30 -9.58 -7.80
C PHE A 49 -26.86 -11.03 -8.10
N LEU A 50 -27.60 -11.73 -8.96
CA LEU A 50 -27.23 -13.08 -9.35
C LEU A 50 -25.88 -13.11 -10.07
N VAL A 51 -25.67 -12.24 -11.05
CA VAL A 51 -24.40 -12.16 -11.82
C VAL A 51 -23.23 -11.81 -10.88
N VAL A 52 -23.40 -10.79 -10.03
CA VAL A 52 -22.37 -10.42 -9.06
C VAL A 52 -22.04 -11.58 -8.14
N GLY A 53 -23.05 -12.25 -7.58
CA GLY A 53 -22.84 -13.38 -6.68
C GLY A 53 -22.15 -14.57 -7.36
N VAL A 54 -22.57 -14.93 -8.56
CA VAL A 54 -21.98 -16.04 -9.34
C VAL A 54 -20.52 -15.77 -9.74
N VAL A 55 -20.14 -14.51 -9.95
CA VAL A 55 -18.76 -14.13 -10.26
C VAL A 55 -17.91 -14.03 -8.99
N PHE A 56 -18.44 -13.38 -7.94
CA PHE A 56 -17.65 -13.06 -6.75
C PHE A 56 -17.37 -14.26 -5.86
N VAL A 57 -18.30 -15.22 -5.75
CA VAL A 57 -18.08 -16.42 -4.93
C VAL A 57 -16.91 -17.27 -5.45
N PRO A 58 -16.85 -17.67 -6.73
CA PRO A 58 -15.67 -18.38 -7.26
C PRO A 58 -14.39 -17.57 -7.12
N LEU A 59 -14.42 -16.27 -7.43
CA LEU A 59 -13.26 -15.39 -7.29
C LEU A 59 -12.75 -15.36 -5.86
N GLY A 60 -13.64 -15.25 -4.87
CA GLY A 60 -13.31 -15.30 -3.45
C GLY A 60 -12.66 -16.63 -3.05
N VAL A 61 -13.19 -17.75 -3.53
CA VAL A 61 -12.60 -19.08 -3.30
C VAL A 61 -11.19 -19.17 -3.90
N PHE A 62 -11.00 -18.70 -5.13
CA PHE A 62 -9.67 -18.69 -5.76
C PHE A 62 -8.67 -17.83 -4.99
N CYS A 63 -9.08 -16.64 -4.54
CA CYS A 63 -8.23 -15.76 -3.74
C CYS A 63 -7.84 -16.39 -2.40
N LEU A 64 -8.79 -17.03 -1.68
CA LEU A 64 -8.49 -17.74 -0.43
C LEU A 64 -7.55 -18.93 -0.65
N ARG A 65 -7.77 -19.73 -1.68
CA ARG A 65 -6.88 -20.85 -2.01
C ARG A 65 -5.47 -20.36 -2.33
N ALA A 66 -5.33 -19.26 -3.07
CA ALA A 66 -4.04 -18.64 -3.37
C ALA A 66 -3.35 -18.16 -2.10
N SER A 67 -4.10 -17.51 -1.18
CA SER A 67 -3.60 -17.04 0.10
C SER A 67 -3.16 -18.19 1.02
N HIS A 68 -3.98 -19.23 1.17
CA HIS A 68 -3.65 -20.41 1.98
C HIS A 68 -2.53 -21.28 1.37
N GLY A 69 -2.26 -21.13 0.08
CA GLY A 69 -1.11 -21.76 -0.58
C GLY A 69 0.23 -21.16 -0.17
N VAL A 70 0.23 -19.94 0.37
CA VAL A 70 1.43 -19.27 0.86
C VAL A 70 1.86 -19.90 2.19
N VAL A 71 3.12 -20.34 2.25
CA VAL A 71 3.74 -20.84 3.48
C VAL A 71 4.47 -19.70 4.15
N GLU A 72 4.15 -19.44 5.40
CA GLU A 72 4.73 -18.36 6.17
C GLU A 72 5.17 -18.86 7.54
N ILE A 73 6.39 -18.49 7.94
CA ILE A 73 6.96 -18.78 9.26
C ILE A 73 7.32 -17.43 9.88
N VAL A 74 6.80 -17.15 11.06
CA VAL A 74 7.04 -15.91 11.80
C VAL A 74 7.75 -16.25 13.10
N ASP A 75 8.93 -15.70 13.33
CA ASP A 75 9.69 -15.85 14.56
C ASP A 75 9.88 -14.48 15.22
N ARG A 76 9.37 -14.33 16.43
CA ARG A 76 9.60 -13.15 17.25
C ARG A 76 10.89 -13.32 18.05
N TYR A 77 11.87 -12.49 17.78
CA TYR A 77 13.20 -12.62 18.37
C TYR A 77 13.59 -11.49 19.34
N ASP A 78 12.87 -10.39 19.34
CA ASP A 78 13.22 -9.19 20.11
C ASP A 78 13.36 -9.47 21.62
N THR A 79 12.42 -10.23 22.20
CA THR A 79 12.44 -10.57 23.64
C THR A 79 13.41 -11.68 23.95
N ASP A 80 13.48 -12.70 23.09
CA ASP A 80 14.28 -13.90 23.33
C ASP A 80 15.78 -13.65 23.14
N CYS A 81 16.12 -12.63 22.35
CA CYS A 81 17.51 -12.23 22.09
C CYS A 81 18.07 -11.26 23.13
N ILE A 82 17.40 -11.08 24.26
CA ILE A 82 17.93 -10.31 25.38
C ILE A 82 18.35 -11.27 26.49
N PRO A 83 19.59 -11.17 26.98
CA PRO A 83 20.04 -11.94 28.13
C PRO A 83 19.15 -11.67 29.35
N GLU A 84 18.91 -12.69 30.17
CA GLU A 84 18.03 -12.59 31.35
C GLU A 84 18.41 -11.45 32.29
N ALA A 85 19.70 -11.24 32.49
CA ALA A 85 20.22 -10.15 33.33
C ALA A 85 19.85 -8.75 32.82
N SER A 86 19.57 -8.60 31.52
CA SER A 86 19.26 -7.30 30.87
C SER A 86 17.78 -7.10 30.58
N ARG A 87 16.93 -8.07 30.92
CA ARG A 87 15.47 -7.99 30.62
C ARG A 87 14.77 -6.81 31.29
N ASN A 88 15.28 -6.38 32.46
CA ASN A 88 14.72 -5.23 33.19
C ASN A 88 15.12 -3.89 32.58
N ASN A 89 16.20 -3.85 31.80
CA ASN A 89 16.67 -2.61 31.14
C ASN A 89 17.07 -2.88 29.68
N LYS A 90 16.08 -3.21 28.86
CA LYS A 90 16.25 -3.57 27.45
C LYS A 90 16.82 -2.44 26.62
N VAL A 91 16.45 -1.20 26.94
CA VAL A 91 16.93 0.01 26.23
C VAL A 91 18.43 0.19 26.45
N ALA A 92 18.90 0.08 27.69
CA ALA A 92 20.35 0.19 27.97
C ALA A 92 21.15 -0.95 27.30
N TYR A 93 20.60 -2.14 27.25
CA TYR A 93 21.22 -3.27 26.56
C TYR A 93 21.37 -2.99 25.06
N ILE A 94 20.29 -2.51 24.39
CA ILE A 94 20.28 -2.31 22.93
C ILE A 94 21.14 -1.11 22.52
N THR A 95 21.24 -0.07 23.35
CA THR A 95 22.08 1.11 23.09
C THR A 95 23.54 0.91 23.52
N GLY A 96 23.82 -0.08 24.37
CA GLY A 96 25.17 -0.38 24.83
C GLY A 96 26.10 -0.84 23.70
N VAL A 97 27.39 -0.66 23.90
CA VAL A 97 28.44 -1.13 22.99
C VAL A 97 28.64 -2.65 23.18
N GLY A 98 28.73 -3.39 22.09
CA GLY A 98 29.04 -4.82 22.09
C GLY A 98 28.23 -5.62 21.03
N ASP A 99 28.71 -6.83 20.78
CA ASP A 99 28.05 -7.75 19.86
C ASP A 99 26.76 -8.31 20.48
N LYS A 100 25.64 -8.11 19.81
CA LYS A 100 24.31 -8.56 20.23
C LYS A 100 23.87 -9.75 19.37
N ILE A 101 24.75 -10.74 19.28
CA ILE A 101 24.50 -11.96 18.48
C ILE A 101 23.52 -12.85 19.23
N CYS A 102 22.49 -13.27 18.52
CA CYS A 102 21.47 -14.19 18.99
C CYS A 102 21.29 -15.31 17.98
N ASN A 103 21.26 -16.54 18.46
CA ASN A 103 21.05 -17.71 17.63
C ASN A 103 19.63 -18.24 17.82
N ARG A 104 18.88 -18.30 16.72
CA ARG A 104 17.52 -18.84 16.69
C ARG A 104 17.50 -20.11 15.84
N THR A 105 16.52 -20.95 16.13
CA THR A 105 16.29 -22.19 15.38
C THR A 105 14.84 -22.16 14.87
N ILE A 106 14.68 -22.23 13.56
CA ILE A 106 13.39 -22.22 12.89
C ILE A 106 13.15 -23.58 12.25
N THR A 107 12.04 -24.23 12.56
CA THR A 107 11.63 -25.48 11.93
C THR A 107 10.68 -25.20 10.78
N VAL A 108 10.96 -25.75 9.61
CA VAL A 108 10.13 -25.64 8.41
C VAL A 108 8.99 -26.67 8.48
N HIS A 109 7.78 -26.25 8.83
CA HIS A 109 6.64 -27.17 8.97
C HIS A 109 6.07 -27.64 7.63
N LYS A 110 6.18 -26.82 6.58
CA LYS A 110 5.68 -27.13 5.23
C LYS A 110 6.72 -26.68 4.21
N ALA A 111 6.95 -27.48 3.17
CA ALA A 111 7.93 -27.19 2.14
C ALA A 111 7.71 -25.80 1.51
N MET A 112 8.80 -25.04 1.39
CA MET A 112 8.84 -23.70 0.81
C MET A 112 9.68 -23.71 -0.46
N LYS A 113 9.06 -23.52 -1.60
CA LYS A 113 9.77 -23.43 -2.89
C LYS A 113 10.44 -22.07 -3.03
N HIS A 114 11.62 -22.07 -3.65
CA HIS A 114 12.34 -20.82 -3.96
C HIS A 114 11.56 -19.96 -4.99
N PRO A 115 11.72 -18.62 -4.94
CA PRO A 115 12.43 -17.85 -3.94
C PRO A 115 11.66 -17.74 -2.61
N VAL A 116 12.36 -18.01 -1.49
CA VAL A 116 11.81 -17.77 -0.16
C VAL A 116 12.17 -16.35 0.25
N TYR A 117 11.16 -15.53 0.47
CA TYR A 117 11.35 -14.13 0.83
C TYR A 117 11.60 -14.00 2.33
N VAL A 118 12.63 -13.26 2.68
CA VAL A 118 12.99 -12.92 4.05
C VAL A 118 12.53 -11.50 4.33
N TYR A 119 11.65 -11.33 5.31
CA TYR A 119 11.18 -10.01 5.74
C TYR A 119 11.55 -9.79 7.21
N TYR A 120 11.81 -8.55 7.56
CA TYR A 120 11.68 -8.11 8.94
C TYR A 120 10.32 -7.42 9.11
N GLN A 121 9.67 -7.71 10.23
CA GLN A 121 8.41 -7.09 10.62
C GLN A 121 8.66 -6.25 11.85
N LEU A 122 8.17 -5.01 11.80
CA LEU A 122 8.15 -4.09 12.92
C LEU A 122 6.71 -3.83 13.32
N GLU A 123 6.46 -3.77 14.63
CA GLU A 123 5.16 -3.44 15.18
C GLU A 123 5.28 -2.23 16.10
N ASN A 124 4.20 -1.47 16.20
CA ASN A 124 4.15 -0.22 16.94
C ASN A 124 5.13 0.87 16.45
N PHE A 125 5.53 0.80 15.16
CA PHE A 125 6.39 1.80 14.54
C PHE A 125 5.60 2.65 13.53
N TYR A 126 5.40 3.91 13.85
CA TYR A 126 4.55 4.82 13.08
C TYR A 126 5.34 5.56 11.99
N GLN A 127 5.71 4.89 10.91
CA GLN A 127 6.32 5.53 9.75
C GLN A 127 5.38 6.54 9.06
N ASN A 128 4.07 6.42 9.27
CA ASN A 128 3.05 7.33 8.76
C ASN A 128 2.87 8.60 9.58
N HIS A 129 3.58 8.77 10.71
CA HIS A 129 3.50 9.98 11.52
C HIS A 129 3.95 11.20 10.70
N ARG A 130 3.16 12.28 10.70
CA ARG A 130 3.36 13.44 9.81
C ARG A 130 4.77 14.04 9.88
N ARG A 131 5.35 14.19 11.07
CA ARG A 131 6.72 14.74 11.23
C ARG A 131 7.76 13.78 10.64
N TYR A 132 7.61 12.49 10.86
CA TYR A 132 8.52 11.46 10.34
C TYR A 132 8.50 11.42 8.81
N VAL A 133 7.32 11.27 8.19
CA VAL A 133 7.18 11.19 6.72
C VAL A 133 7.73 12.43 6.01
N LYS A 134 7.57 13.60 6.62
CA LYS A 134 8.05 14.87 6.05
C LYS A 134 9.56 15.07 6.19
N SER A 135 10.20 14.39 7.15
CA SER A 135 11.63 14.54 7.43
C SER A 135 12.46 13.72 6.45
N ARG A 136 12.51 14.17 5.21
CA ARG A 136 13.32 13.67 4.09
C ARG A 136 13.33 14.69 2.95
N ASN A 137 14.28 14.59 2.04
CA ASN A 137 14.28 15.39 0.83
C ASN A 137 14.46 14.51 -0.42
N ASP A 138 13.39 14.40 -1.22
CA ASP A 138 13.40 13.59 -2.43
C ASP A 138 14.24 14.20 -3.57
N ALA A 139 14.49 15.52 -3.57
CA ALA A 139 15.38 16.16 -4.53
C ALA A 139 16.84 15.79 -4.25
N GLN A 140 17.27 15.88 -2.98
CA GLN A 140 18.60 15.47 -2.55
C GLN A 140 18.89 13.99 -2.87
N LEU A 141 17.91 13.11 -2.67
CA LEU A 141 18.06 11.67 -2.99
C LEU A 141 18.30 11.42 -4.49
N ARG A 142 17.83 12.32 -5.36
CA ARG A 142 17.86 12.15 -6.81
C ARG A 142 19.08 12.80 -7.48
N SER A 143 19.47 13.96 -6.97
CA SER A 143 20.48 14.79 -7.66
C SER A 143 21.52 15.34 -6.70
N PRO A 144 22.81 15.27 -7.07
CA PRO A 144 23.87 15.89 -6.28
C PRO A 144 23.80 17.43 -6.25
N SER A 145 23.10 18.07 -7.20
CA SER A 145 22.91 19.54 -7.20
C SER A 145 22.09 20.03 -6.01
N ASP A 146 21.23 19.16 -5.48
CA ASP A 146 20.30 19.47 -4.41
C ASP A 146 20.82 18.99 -3.03
N GLU A 147 22.09 18.62 -2.94
CA GLU A 147 22.72 18.08 -1.72
C GLU A 147 22.56 19.00 -0.51
N ARG A 148 22.64 20.32 -0.71
CA ARG A 148 22.53 21.33 0.34
C ARG A 148 21.09 21.73 0.69
N ASP A 149 20.09 21.20 -0.02
CA ASP A 149 18.69 21.46 0.31
C ASP A 149 18.21 20.50 1.41
N VAL A 150 18.43 20.88 2.66
CA VAL A 150 18.09 20.07 3.84
C VAL A 150 16.92 20.64 4.66
N LYS A 151 16.21 21.64 4.13
CA LYS A 151 15.16 22.39 4.85
C LYS A 151 14.05 21.55 5.45
N THR A 152 13.74 20.41 4.81
CA THR A 152 12.67 19.51 5.28
C THR A 152 13.17 18.41 6.21
N CYS A 153 14.49 18.31 6.42
CA CYS A 153 15.12 17.16 7.05
C CYS A 153 15.27 17.25 8.57
N ALA A 154 15.04 18.43 9.16
CA ALA A 154 15.21 18.59 10.60
C ALA A 154 14.54 17.46 11.41
N PRO A 155 15.20 16.97 12.49
CA PRO A 155 16.44 17.42 13.11
C PRO A 155 17.73 16.84 12.50
N GLU A 156 17.64 15.87 11.60
CA GLU A 156 18.79 15.16 10.99
C GLU A 156 19.13 15.78 9.63
N ASP A 157 19.55 17.04 9.64
CA ASP A 157 19.81 17.84 8.46
C ASP A 157 21.31 18.08 8.21
N ASN A 158 22.07 18.49 9.24
CA ASN A 158 23.47 18.85 9.13
C ASN A 158 24.32 18.30 10.28
N VAL A 159 25.61 18.09 10.01
CA VAL A 159 26.65 17.83 10.99
C VAL A 159 27.76 18.88 10.77
N ASP A 160 28.06 19.66 11.80
CA ASP A 160 29.10 20.68 11.77
C ASP A 160 29.01 21.67 10.57
N GLY A 161 27.76 22.00 10.17
CA GLY A 161 27.46 22.88 9.04
C GLY A 161 27.48 22.24 7.66
N GLU A 162 27.87 20.96 7.57
CA GLU A 162 27.83 20.18 6.32
C GLU A 162 26.58 19.31 6.26
N PRO A 163 25.96 19.18 5.07
CA PRO A 163 24.72 18.42 4.93
C PRO A 163 24.91 16.91 5.19
N ILE A 164 23.89 16.32 5.80
CA ILE A 164 23.76 14.85 5.87
C ILE A 164 23.15 14.35 4.56
N VAL A 165 23.72 13.33 3.96
CA VAL A 165 23.19 12.68 2.75
C VAL A 165 23.11 11.16 2.98
N PRO A 166 21.94 10.55 2.92
CA PRO A 166 20.60 11.14 2.84
C PRO A 166 20.14 11.77 4.16
N CYS A 167 19.50 12.92 4.09
CA CYS A 167 19.06 13.64 5.29
C CYS A 167 17.66 13.20 5.76
N GLY A 168 17.38 13.47 7.02
CA GLY A 168 16.08 13.35 7.66
C GLY A 168 15.85 12.04 8.41
N LEU A 169 14.84 12.08 9.30
CA LEU A 169 14.50 10.98 10.22
C LEU A 169 14.19 9.67 9.49
N VAL A 170 13.60 9.73 8.28
CA VAL A 170 13.25 8.52 7.54
C VAL A 170 14.49 7.72 7.18
N ALA A 171 15.52 8.38 6.64
CA ALA A 171 16.80 7.74 6.33
C ALA A 171 17.56 7.39 7.61
N TRP A 172 17.61 8.32 8.58
CA TRP A 172 18.36 8.17 9.82
C TRP A 172 17.98 6.93 10.62
N SER A 173 16.70 6.57 10.62
CA SER A 173 16.18 5.40 11.31
C SER A 173 16.27 4.09 10.49
N LEU A 174 17.20 3.98 9.55
CA LEU A 174 17.40 2.79 8.75
C LEU A 174 17.55 1.53 9.63
N PHE A 175 16.80 0.48 9.31
CA PHE A 175 16.87 -0.80 10.02
C PHE A 175 18.27 -1.43 9.92
N ASN A 176 18.83 -1.90 11.04
CA ASN A 176 20.22 -2.36 11.14
C ASN A 176 20.41 -3.74 11.77
N ASP A 177 19.35 -4.51 12.01
CA ASP A 177 19.53 -5.92 12.36
C ASP A 177 20.01 -6.70 11.13
N THR A 178 20.87 -7.70 11.34
CA THR A 178 21.37 -8.55 10.27
C THR A 178 21.04 -10.00 10.54
N TYR A 179 20.78 -10.76 9.46
CA TYR A 179 20.42 -12.17 9.54
C TYR A 179 21.35 -13.02 8.68
N ARG A 180 21.87 -14.10 9.27
CA ARG A 180 22.64 -15.14 8.58
C ARG A 180 21.94 -16.47 8.78
N PHE A 181 21.65 -17.15 7.68
CA PHE A 181 20.96 -18.43 7.69
C PHE A 181 21.92 -19.56 7.43
N SER A 182 21.73 -20.68 8.10
CA SER A 182 22.50 -21.91 7.87
C SER A 182 21.60 -23.14 8.00
N ARG A 183 21.88 -24.14 7.17
CA ARG A 183 21.24 -25.45 7.16
C ARG A 183 22.32 -26.52 7.20
N ASN A 184 22.25 -27.47 8.15
CA ASN A 184 23.23 -28.53 8.30
C ASN A 184 24.70 -28.03 8.29
N ASN A 185 24.96 -26.93 8.98
CA ASN A 185 26.24 -26.22 9.04
C ASN A 185 26.73 -25.61 7.71
N GLN A 186 25.91 -25.65 6.64
CA GLN A 186 26.15 -24.92 5.40
C GLN A 186 25.42 -23.59 5.41
N GLN A 187 26.08 -22.51 4.99
CA GLN A 187 25.49 -21.21 4.89
C GLN A 187 24.45 -21.17 3.75
N LEU A 188 23.27 -20.65 4.04
CA LEU A 188 22.24 -20.31 3.04
C LEU A 188 22.40 -18.83 2.67
N PRO A 189 22.90 -18.52 1.47
CA PRO A 189 23.08 -17.13 1.08
C PRO A 189 21.73 -16.42 0.91
N VAL A 190 21.66 -15.19 1.41
CA VAL A 190 20.53 -14.30 1.18
C VAL A 190 20.88 -13.33 0.08
N ASN A 191 20.19 -13.42 -1.04
CA ASN A 191 20.33 -12.48 -2.14
C ASN A 191 19.62 -11.17 -1.80
N LYS A 192 20.37 -10.06 -1.77
CA LYS A 192 19.87 -8.71 -1.52
C LYS A 192 19.77 -7.85 -2.78
N LYS A 193 19.94 -8.45 -3.95
CA LYS A 193 19.78 -7.76 -5.23
C LYS A 193 18.32 -7.84 -5.68
N ASP A 194 17.86 -6.75 -6.30
CA ASP A 194 16.50 -6.63 -6.83
C ASP A 194 15.41 -6.84 -5.76
N ILE A 195 15.67 -6.37 -4.53
CA ILE A 195 14.71 -6.34 -3.44
C ILE A 195 13.88 -5.07 -3.43
N SER A 196 14.41 -3.99 -3.99
CA SER A 196 13.72 -2.71 -4.11
C SER A 196 12.97 -2.59 -5.44
N TRP A 197 11.98 -1.70 -5.49
CA TRP A 197 11.25 -1.44 -6.73
C TRP A 197 12.16 -0.80 -7.78
N LYS A 198 12.17 -1.35 -8.98
CA LYS A 198 12.96 -0.82 -10.10
C LYS A 198 12.69 0.67 -10.35
N SER A 199 11.41 1.08 -10.28
CA SER A 199 11.03 2.49 -10.43
C SER A 199 11.62 3.40 -9.36
N ASP A 200 11.79 2.93 -8.14
CA ASP A 200 12.40 3.73 -7.07
C ASP A 200 13.91 3.85 -7.31
N ARG A 201 14.62 2.73 -7.58
CA ARG A 201 16.05 2.75 -7.90
C ARG A 201 16.41 3.66 -9.07
N GLU A 202 15.61 3.63 -10.14
CA GLU A 202 15.94 4.36 -11.37
C GLU A 202 15.50 5.82 -11.35
N LYS A 203 14.44 6.17 -10.59
CA LYS A 203 13.81 7.49 -10.69
C LYS A 203 13.90 8.34 -9.43
N LYS A 204 14.10 7.71 -8.26
CA LYS A 204 14.10 8.44 -6.99
C LYS A 204 15.44 8.51 -6.32
N PHE A 205 16.35 7.59 -6.62
CA PHE A 205 17.69 7.55 -6.03
C PHE A 205 18.75 7.73 -7.11
N GLY A 206 19.61 8.74 -6.92
CA GLY A 206 20.62 9.11 -7.91
C GLY A 206 21.77 8.12 -7.99
N LYS A 207 22.23 7.85 -9.22
CA LYS A 207 23.44 7.05 -9.46
C LYS A 207 24.73 7.80 -9.11
N ASN A 208 24.66 9.13 -8.94
CA ASN A 208 25.78 10.00 -8.62
C ASN A 208 25.61 10.66 -7.25
N VAL A 209 24.69 10.19 -6.42
CA VAL A 209 24.48 10.67 -5.05
C VAL A 209 25.07 9.66 -4.09
N PHE A 210 26.04 10.07 -3.30
CA PHE A 210 26.75 9.21 -2.36
C PHE A 210 26.47 9.62 -0.93
N PRO A 211 26.46 8.70 0.03
CA PRO A 211 26.30 9.01 1.44
C PRO A 211 27.41 9.95 1.95
N LYS A 212 27.02 10.97 2.71
CA LYS A 212 27.94 11.90 3.40
C LYS A 212 27.42 12.18 4.79
N ASN A 213 28.30 12.20 5.78
CA ASN A 213 27.99 12.52 7.18
C ASN A 213 26.86 11.70 7.79
N PHE A 214 26.52 10.56 7.17
CA PHE A 214 25.40 9.73 7.58
C PHE A 214 25.79 8.79 8.71
N GLN A 215 25.10 8.87 9.86
CA GLN A 215 25.37 8.08 11.07
C GLN A 215 26.81 8.22 11.61
N THR A 216 27.41 9.40 11.47
CA THR A 216 28.77 9.69 11.96
C THR A 216 28.81 10.28 13.36
N ARG A 217 27.66 10.72 13.89
CA ARG A 217 27.51 11.36 15.20
C ARG A 217 26.52 10.59 16.09
N GLU A 218 26.82 10.51 17.37
CA GLU A 218 25.90 10.00 18.38
C GLU A 218 24.73 10.98 18.63
N PRO A 219 23.49 10.50 18.85
CA PRO A 219 23.14 9.07 18.90
C PRO A 219 22.97 8.45 17.50
N ILE A 220 23.48 7.24 17.32
CA ILE A 220 23.27 6.47 16.09
C ILE A 220 21.78 6.09 16.00
N GLY A 221 21.11 6.52 14.93
CA GLY A 221 19.66 6.30 14.74
C GLY A 221 19.33 4.94 14.14
N GLY A 222 20.26 4.32 13.42
CA GLY A 222 20.02 3.05 12.72
C GLY A 222 21.23 2.54 11.97
N GLY A 223 21.01 1.95 10.80
CA GLY A 223 22.04 1.36 9.95
C GLY A 223 22.93 2.39 9.28
N THR A 224 24.17 1.98 9.00
CA THR A 224 25.14 2.75 8.22
C THR A 224 24.99 2.45 6.73
N LEU A 225 25.51 3.35 5.90
CA LEU A 225 25.55 3.21 4.46
C LEU A 225 27.01 3.10 3.98
N ASP A 226 27.21 2.43 2.84
CA ASP A 226 28.53 2.37 2.21
C ASP A 226 28.81 3.69 1.48
N PRO A 227 29.79 4.49 1.91
CA PRO A 227 30.09 5.79 1.29
C PRO A 227 30.65 5.67 -0.13
N LYS A 228 31.07 4.48 -0.53
CA LYS A 228 31.62 4.21 -1.88
C LYS A 228 30.56 3.79 -2.89
N LYS A 229 29.34 3.51 -2.43
CA LYS A 229 28.22 3.12 -3.30
C LYS A 229 27.19 4.23 -3.42
N PRO A 230 26.68 4.51 -4.62
CA PRO A 230 25.63 5.49 -4.79
C PRO A 230 24.33 5.01 -4.12
N LEU A 231 23.44 5.94 -3.77
CA LEU A 231 22.18 5.63 -3.09
C LEU A 231 21.29 4.68 -3.91
N SER A 232 21.37 4.75 -5.24
CA SER A 232 20.62 3.86 -6.15
C SER A 232 21.02 2.38 -6.05
N GLU A 233 22.20 2.06 -5.49
CA GLU A 233 22.68 0.68 -5.30
C GLU A 233 22.47 0.18 -3.87
N GLN A 234 22.06 1.05 -2.95
CA GLN A 234 21.84 0.69 -1.54
C GLN A 234 20.38 0.29 -1.32
N GLU A 235 20.04 -0.90 -1.77
CA GLU A 235 18.66 -1.37 -1.84
C GLU A 235 17.98 -1.48 -0.48
N ASP A 236 18.70 -1.80 0.60
CA ASP A 236 18.16 -1.79 1.97
C ASP A 236 17.60 -0.42 2.34
N LEU A 237 18.33 0.65 1.99
CA LEU A 237 17.86 2.04 2.18
C LEU A 237 16.62 2.31 1.34
N ILE A 238 16.62 1.93 0.07
CA ILE A 238 15.50 2.18 -0.85
C ILE A 238 14.22 1.50 -0.35
N VAL A 239 14.34 0.25 0.10
CA VAL A 239 13.23 -0.50 0.71
C VAL A 239 12.74 0.19 1.98
N TRP A 240 13.66 0.68 2.82
CA TRP A 240 13.32 1.38 4.05
C TRP A 240 12.62 2.71 3.82
N MET A 241 13.12 3.53 2.88
CA MET A 241 12.61 4.87 2.57
C MET A 241 11.17 4.88 2.03
N ARG A 242 10.64 3.75 1.59
CA ARG A 242 9.23 3.59 1.26
C ARG A 242 8.43 3.43 2.55
N THR A 243 7.95 4.53 3.09
CA THR A 243 7.24 4.56 4.38
C THR A 243 5.97 3.69 4.36
N ALA A 244 5.77 2.95 5.45
CA ALA A 244 4.58 2.13 5.65
C ALA A 244 3.39 2.98 6.10
N ALA A 245 2.18 2.60 5.68
CA ALA A 245 0.95 3.30 6.03
C ALA A 245 0.39 2.89 7.41
N LEU A 246 0.76 1.71 7.90
CA LEU A 246 0.27 1.14 9.16
C LEU A 246 1.42 0.97 10.15
N PRO A 247 1.14 0.97 11.47
CA PRO A 247 2.16 0.82 12.51
C PRO A 247 2.77 -0.58 12.59
N THR A 248 2.11 -1.58 12.01
CA THR A 248 2.62 -2.94 11.80
C THR A 248 2.90 -3.13 10.33
N PHE A 249 4.16 -3.37 9.99
CA PHE A 249 4.57 -3.52 8.60
C PHE A 249 5.74 -4.48 8.43
N ARG A 250 5.89 -4.96 7.20
CA ARG A 250 7.01 -5.81 6.77
C ARG A 250 7.83 -5.10 5.70
N LYS A 251 9.14 -5.32 5.74
CA LYS A 251 10.06 -4.85 4.72
C LYS A 251 10.89 -6.04 4.23
N LEU A 252 11.12 -6.09 2.94
CA LEU A 252 11.91 -7.15 2.35
C LEU A 252 13.39 -6.97 2.71
N TYR A 253 13.97 -8.00 3.33
CA TYR A 253 15.39 -8.05 3.67
C TYR A 253 16.22 -8.71 2.57
N GLY A 254 15.67 -9.75 1.94
CA GLY A 254 16.34 -10.50 0.89
C GLY A 254 15.55 -11.72 0.45
N LYS A 255 16.18 -12.56 -0.36
CA LYS A 255 15.60 -13.78 -0.92
C LYS A 255 16.56 -14.95 -0.72
N ILE A 256 16.05 -16.09 -0.30
CA ILE A 256 16.78 -17.36 -0.29
C ILE A 256 16.38 -18.10 -1.57
N GLU A 257 17.37 -18.42 -2.41
CA GLU A 257 17.15 -18.97 -3.77
C GLU A 257 17.25 -20.51 -3.79
N THR A 258 17.04 -21.15 -2.65
CA THR A 258 17.02 -22.59 -2.50
C THR A 258 15.73 -23.06 -1.83
N ASP A 259 15.26 -24.25 -2.21
CA ASP A 259 14.09 -24.85 -1.59
C ASP A 259 14.37 -25.24 -0.14
N LEU A 260 13.39 -25.06 0.72
CA LEU A 260 13.39 -25.50 2.10
C LEU A 260 12.35 -26.62 2.26
N HIS A 261 12.80 -27.79 2.72
CA HIS A 261 11.94 -28.95 2.83
C HIS A 261 11.24 -29.03 4.20
N ALA A 262 10.07 -29.64 4.22
CA ALA A 262 9.35 -29.87 5.46
C ALA A 262 10.18 -30.74 6.42
N GLY A 263 10.21 -30.38 7.70
CA GLY A 263 11.01 -31.04 8.73
C GLY A 263 12.44 -30.51 8.84
N GLU A 264 12.92 -29.70 7.90
CA GLU A 264 14.24 -29.10 8.00
C GLU A 264 14.32 -28.05 9.12
N THR A 265 15.49 -28.00 9.74
CA THR A 265 15.82 -27.02 10.77
C THR A 265 16.82 -26.02 10.23
N ILE A 266 16.45 -24.75 10.27
CA ILE A 266 17.28 -23.62 9.84
C ILE A 266 17.78 -22.90 11.09
N ARG A 267 19.10 -22.75 11.19
CA ARG A 267 19.70 -21.90 12.21
C ARG A 267 19.84 -20.48 11.67
N VAL A 268 19.40 -19.53 12.46
CA VAL A 268 19.50 -18.10 12.16
C VAL A 268 20.39 -17.46 13.20
N SER A 269 21.54 -16.98 12.78
CA SER A 269 22.38 -16.10 13.59
C SER A 269 22.03 -14.66 13.24
N LEU A 270 21.49 -13.93 14.19
CA LEU A 270 21.05 -12.55 13.98
C LEU A 270 21.80 -11.61 14.92
N GLN A 271 22.04 -10.39 14.46
CA GLN A 271 22.51 -9.29 15.30
C GLN A 271 21.30 -8.40 15.64
N ASN A 272 21.00 -8.31 16.93
CA ASN A 272 19.90 -7.56 17.46
C ASN A 272 20.34 -6.11 17.80
N ASN A 273 20.39 -5.22 16.81
CA ASN A 273 20.91 -3.86 16.95
C ASN A 273 19.80 -2.78 16.97
N TYR A 274 18.70 -3.03 16.26
CA TYR A 274 17.66 -2.03 16.09
C TYR A 274 16.83 -1.83 17.37
N ASN A 275 16.82 -0.60 17.88
CA ASN A 275 16.11 -0.27 19.11
C ASN A 275 14.62 -0.06 18.85
N THR A 276 13.79 -1.03 19.22
CA THR A 276 12.33 -0.92 19.27
C THR A 276 11.78 -0.80 20.69
N TYR A 277 12.62 -1.03 21.68
CA TYR A 277 12.20 -1.07 23.09
C TYR A 277 11.84 0.30 23.65
N SER A 278 12.46 1.37 23.12
CA SER A 278 12.19 2.76 23.55
C SER A 278 10.74 3.20 23.27
N PHE A 279 10.05 2.54 22.33
CA PHE A 279 8.65 2.84 21.97
C PHE A 279 7.72 1.61 22.09
N ASN A 280 8.13 0.58 22.85
CA ASN A 280 7.39 -0.68 23.01
C ASN A 280 7.05 -1.39 21.68
N GLY A 281 7.95 -1.28 20.71
CA GLY A 281 7.82 -1.96 19.44
C GLY A 281 8.29 -3.41 19.51
N GLU A 282 7.79 -4.26 18.61
CA GLU A 282 8.19 -5.65 18.45
C GLU A 282 8.96 -5.85 17.15
N LYS A 283 9.87 -6.83 17.14
CA LYS A 283 10.60 -7.26 15.96
C LYS A 283 10.36 -8.74 15.69
N LYS A 284 10.04 -9.05 14.42
CA LYS A 284 9.83 -10.42 13.98
C LYS A 284 10.59 -10.67 12.70
N LEU A 285 11.16 -11.86 12.56
CA LEU A 285 11.70 -12.39 11.33
C LEU A 285 10.63 -13.21 10.65
N VAL A 286 10.40 -12.98 9.36
CA VAL A 286 9.38 -13.68 8.59
C VAL A 286 10.00 -14.30 7.36
N LEU A 287 9.83 -15.61 7.22
CA LEU A 287 10.12 -16.36 5.99
C LEU A 287 8.79 -16.64 5.30
N SER A 288 8.65 -16.25 4.05
CA SER A 288 7.41 -16.41 3.31
C SER A 288 7.64 -16.81 1.86
N THR A 289 6.80 -17.70 1.36
CA THR A 289 6.64 -17.90 -0.09
C THR A 289 5.63 -16.89 -0.63
N THR A 290 5.46 -16.85 -1.94
CA THR A 290 4.43 -16.02 -2.59
C THR A 290 3.59 -16.85 -3.53
N SER A 291 2.34 -16.45 -3.69
CA SER A 291 1.45 -16.94 -4.75
C SER A 291 1.37 -15.92 -5.89
N TRP A 292 0.58 -16.23 -6.93
CA TRP A 292 0.30 -15.27 -8.00
C TRP A 292 -0.40 -13.99 -7.49
N LEU A 293 -1.10 -14.06 -6.35
CA LEU A 293 -1.74 -12.93 -5.69
C LEU A 293 -0.75 -12.13 -4.80
N GLY A 294 0.41 -12.70 -4.49
CA GLY A 294 1.40 -12.14 -3.57
C GLY A 294 1.57 -12.95 -2.29
N GLY A 295 1.85 -12.28 -1.18
CA GLY A 295 1.96 -12.90 0.14
C GLY A 295 0.62 -13.33 0.72
N ARG A 296 0.63 -13.90 1.92
CA ARG A 296 -0.58 -14.35 2.62
C ARG A 296 -1.46 -13.16 3.00
N ASN A 297 -2.66 -13.12 2.42
CA ASN A 297 -3.68 -12.11 2.72
C ASN A 297 -5.07 -12.69 2.43
N ASP A 298 -5.79 -13.03 3.49
CA ASP A 298 -7.11 -13.65 3.37
C ASP A 298 -8.23 -12.61 3.17
N PHE A 299 -7.94 -11.33 3.42
CA PHE A 299 -8.94 -10.27 3.39
C PHE A 299 -9.68 -10.17 2.06
N LEU A 300 -8.94 -10.21 0.94
CA LEU A 300 -9.54 -10.08 -0.38
C LEU A 300 -10.51 -11.23 -0.68
N GLY A 301 -10.12 -12.45 -0.35
CA GLY A 301 -10.97 -13.63 -0.53
C GLY A 301 -12.22 -13.58 0.34
N ILE A 302 -12.08 -13.20 1.62
CA ILE A 302 -13.20 -13.05 2.54
C ILE A 302 -14.15 -11.95 2.05
N ALA A 303 -13.62 -10.81 1.60
CA ALA A 303 -14.43 -9.70 1.10
C ALA A 303 -15.29 -10.12 -0.12
N TYR A 304 -14.68 -10.79 -1.11
CA TYR A 304 -15.42 -11.29 -2.26
C TYR A 304 -16.48 -12.33 -1.89
N LEU A 305 -16.16 -13.26 -0.98
CA LEU A 305 -17.13 -14.26 -0.51
C LEU A 305 -18.29 -13.62 0.24
N THR A 306 -18.00 -12.64 1.11
CA THR A 306 -19.04 -11.95 1.88
C THR A 306 -20.00 -11.20 0.96
N VAL A 307 -19.47 -10.37 0.05
CA VAL A 307 -20.28 -9.61 -0.89
C VAL A 307 -21.05 -10.55 -1.83
N GLY A 308 -20.37 -11.57 -2.38
CA GLY A 308 -20.98 -12.55 -3.27
C GLY A 308 -22.12 -13.32 -2.60
N SER A 309 -21.92 -13.76 -1.35
CA SER A 309 -22.95 -14.48 -0.58
C SER A 309 -24.17 -13.60 -0.28
N ILE A 310 -23.95 -12.34 0.09
CA ILE A 310 -25.04 -11.37 0.33
C ILE A 310 -25.81 -11.14 -0.97
N CYS A 311 -25.13 -10.96 -2.11
CA CYS A 311 -25.76 -10.78 -3.40
C CYS A 311 -26.62 -12.01 -3.78
N LEU A 312 -26.14 -13.23 -3.61
CA LEU A 312 -26.91 -14.44 -3.87
C LEU A 312 -28.12 -14.54 -2.95
N PHE A 313 -27.95 -14.25 -1.66
CA PHE A 313 -29.06 -14.24 -0.70
C PHE A 313 -30.14 -13.22 -1.11
N LEU A 314 -29.76 -12.01 -1.50
CA LEU A 314 -30.71 -11.00 -1.99
C LEU A 314 -31.37 -11.41 -3.30
N ALA A 315 -30.63 -12.01 -4.24
CA ALA A 315 -31.19 -12.51 -5.48
C ALA A 315 -32.28 -13.57 -5.23
N VAL A 316 -32.02 -14.52 -4.33
CA VAL A 316 -32.98 -15.54 -3.93
C VAL A 316 -34.18 -14.90 -3.24
N THR A 317 -33.96 -14.02 -2.28
CA THR A 317 -35.04 -13.34 -1.54
C THR A 317 -35.95 -12.54 -2.47
N PHE A 318 -35.37 -11.73 -3.37
CA PHE A 318 -36.16 -10.97 -4.34
C PHE A 318 -36.86 -11.86 -5.36
N SER A 319 -36.27 -13.00 -5.75
CA SER A 319 -36.91 -13.97 -6.62
C SER A 319 -38.15 -14.57 -5.95
N VAL A 320 -38.03 -14.97 -4.69
CA VAL A 320 -39.18 -15.48 -3.92
C VAL A 320 -40.27 -14.43 -3.77
N LEU A 321 -39.93 -13.20 -3.42
CA LEU A 321 -40.89 -12.08 -3.32
C LEU A 321 -41.57 -11.81 -4.66
N TYR A 322 -40.84 -11.88 -5.78
CA TYR A 322 -41.38 -11.69 -7.12
C TYR A 322 -42.40 -12.76 -7.51
N LEU A 323 -42.14 -14.02 -7.09
CA LEU A 323 -43.04 -15.14 -7.36
C LEU A 323 -44.32 -15.12 -6.48
N VAL A 324 -44.14 -14.79 -5.17
CA VAL A 324 -45.24 -14.81 -4.19
C VAL A 324 -46.13 -13.57 -4.30
N LYS A 325 -45.57 -12.38 -4.55
CA LYS A 325 -46.30 -11.11 -4.67
C LYS A 325 -45.82 -10.31 -5.88
N PRO A 326 -46.18 -10.74 -7.10
CA PRO A 326 -45.80 -10.01 -8.30
C PRO A 326 -46.46 -8.61 -8.27
N ARG A 327 -45.62 -7.56 -8.35
CA ARG A 327 -46.08 -6.17 -8.46
C ARG A 327 -45.88 -5.69 -9.88
N GLN A 328 -46.93 -5.06 -10.47
CA GLN A 328 -46.83 -4.41 -11.76
C GLN A 328 -46.16 -3.04 -11.59
N LEU A 329 -45.25 -2.70 -12.50
CA LEU A 329 -44.61 -1.38 -12.51
C LEU A 329 -45.67 -0.31 -12.88
N GLY A 330 -45.73 0.77 -12.07
CA GLY A 330 -46.65 1.87 -12.30
C GLY A 330 -48.10 1.61 -11.84
N ASP A 331 -48.35 0.58 -11.03
CA ASP A 331 -49.65 0.32 -10.43
C ASP A 331 -50.03 1.46 -9.46
N PRO A 332 -51.07 2.27 -9.80
CA PRO A 332 -51.46 3.42 -8.99
C PRO A 332 -52.06 3.04 -7.62
N THR A 333 -52.43 1.78 -7.41
CA THR A 333 -52.93 1.31 -6.10
C THR A 333 -51.92 1.40 -4.97
N TYR A 334 -50.63 1.41 -5.31
CA TYR A 334 -49.53 1.53 -4.33
C TYR A 334 -49.12 2.99 -4.02
N LEU A 335 -49.75 3.98 -4.68
CA LEU A 335 -49.45 5.36 -4.41
C LEU A 335 -50.09 5.77 -3.08
N SER A 336 -49.35 6.57 -2.27
CA SER A 336 -49.76 6.94 -0.92
C SER A 336 -51.14 7.65 -0.86
N TRP A 337 -51.47 8.39 -1.92
CA TRP A 337 -52.77 9.09 -2.05
C TRP A 337 -53.93 8.21 -2.54
N ASN A 338 -53.63 7.00 -3.04
CA ASN A 338 -54.68 6.04 -3.43
C ASN A 338 -54.93 4.96 -2.37
N ARG A 339 -54.19 5.00 -1.26
CA ARG A 339 -54.52 4.17 -0.11
C ARG A 339 -55.81 4.77 0.51
N SER A 340 -56.95 4.17 0.20
CA SER A 340 -58.15 4.41 0.99
C SER A 340 -57.76 4.21 2.46
N ALA A 341 -58.06 5.21 3.30
CA ALA A 341 -58.06 5.12 4.74
C ALA A 341 -59.09 4.03 5.12
N GLY A 342 -58.70 2.78 5.06
CA GLY A 342 -59.55 1.63 5.27
C GLY A 342 -59.09 0.83 6.44
N GLY A 343 -59.85 0.95 7.50
CA GLY A 343 -60.01 0.02 8.56
C GLY A 343 -58.97 0.08 9.67
#